data_6558f7a2a5bc0e975b5e412aa42cf01c
#
_entry.id   6558f7a2a5bc0e975b5e412aa42cf01c
#
_cell.length_a   1.000
_cell.length_b   1.000
_cell.length_c   1.000
_cell.angle_alpha   90.00
_cell.angle_beta   90.00
_cell.angle_gamma   90.00
#
_symmetry.space_group_name_H-M   'P 1'
#
loop_
_entity.id
_entity.type
_entity.pdbx_description
1 polymer ?
#
loop_
_entity_poly.entity_id
_entity_poly.type
_entity_poly.pdbx_seq_one_letter_code
_entity_poly.pdbx_strand_id
1 'polypeptide(L)'
;MATRAGAVPPPGTGGISLRSRLIGLGSVYGKTLRDSRRALLFAALLLAGLVFYLGTALPSVIYSTQAARDEIVRMAADLAATAQGTSGKAVNVGTIGGYISWKYGPVFFVIASLWSILALSSTLATEARDGSLEFVAASPLTKRRMALEKLAAHVTGMIAVLALMAAAAWLATAAFGKIPADAIPPQAALAYVVCLGLSALAFGALAFALAQLFGRSAGAGIAGAALLGGWALNGYGALWLPFAALGDLTPWAWTADHIPLAGQYDWFWVAPVVAVLVVFLALGIEVFARRDVGATTAIWMPRLPSISLGLRGPASRAFGERLPFALAWGFGIGVFGLALASISALLADQFAESRDVQDALAGIFPGTDIGSAASFLQLLIQLMYIVAGLAAATLVADWASDERSGRLEMLLTTPLGRARWALLSGLGTFAAIAVMTVMACAGVGIGALLGDMEPWTPAAGTLSLGLVAAAAAGVGFAVGGFRSSVATEVVALVVVVEFLIDLIAPALRLPDWIHQLAIAAHLGQPVTGSWGWAGVAACLAIAAGGLLLGGWAIRRRDVG
;
A
#
# COMPACT_ATOMS: atom_id res chain seq x y z
N MET A 1 -71.01 -2.11 26.74
CA MET A 1 -69.75 -1.52 27.23
C MET A 1 -68.69 -1.67 26.11
N ALA A 2 -68.44 -0.60 25.37
CA ALA A 2 -67.49 -0.61 24.27
C ALA A 2 -66.17 -0.05 24.80
N THR A 3 -65.14 -0.85 24.83
CA THR A 3 -63.76 -0.46 25.22
C THR A 3 -63.16 0.38 24.08
N ARG A 4 -62.86 1.64 24.40
CA ARG A 4 -62.11 2.57 23.55
C ARG A 4 -60.71 2.01 23.34
N ALA A 5 -60.36 1.61 22.12
CA ALA A 5 -59.00 1.37 21.70
C ALA A 5 -58.23 2.70 21.75
N GLY A 6 -57.21 2.78 22.63
CA GLY A 6 -56.34 3.93 22.73
C GLY A 6 -55.54 4.12 21.41
N ALA A 7 -55.68 5.31 20.82
CA ALA A 7 -54.89 5.69 19.66
C ALA A 7 -53.38 5.70 20.04
N VAL A 8 -52.60 4.89 19.34
CA VAL A 8 -51.13 4.96 19.43
C VAL A 8 -50.71 6.33 18.89
N PRO A 9 -49.97 7.15 19.66
CA PRO A 9 -49.51 8.43 19.16
C PRO A 9 -48.57 8.22 17.95
N PRO A 10 -48.66 9.11 16.94
CA PRO A 10 -47.75 9.00 15.78
C PRO A 10 -46.30 9.08 16.25
N PRO A 11 -45.38 8.33 15.61
CA PRO A 11 -43.98 8.37 15.96
C PRO A 11 -43.50 9.82 15.85
N GLY A 12 -43.10 10.37 16.98
CA GLY A 12 -42.64 11.75 17.08
C GLY A 12 -41.50 11.99 16.08
N THR A 13 -41.57 13.08 15.36
CA THR A 13 -40.48 13.70 14.58
C THR A 13 -39.36 14.16 15.52
N GLY A 14 -38.83 13.22 16.29
CA GLY A 14 -37.67 13.45 17.15
C GLY A 14 -36.46 13.74 16.29
N GLY A 15 -36.13 14.98 16.10
CA GLY A 15 -34.91 15.38 15.42
C GLY A 15 -33.73 14.66 16.03
N ILE A 16 -32.88 14.09 15.17
CA ILE A 16 -31.67 13.37 15.56
C ILE A 16 -30.89 14.23 16.54
N SER A 17 -30.67 13.76 17.76
CA SER A 17 -30.00 14.51 18.82
C SER A 17 -28.60 14.95 18.37
N LEU A 18 -28.16 16.13 18.84
CA LEU A 18 -26.79 16.63 18.58
C LEU A 18 -25.73 15.55 18.95
N ARG A 19 -26.00 14.80 20.02
CA ARG A 19 -25.11 13.72 20.48
C ARG A 19 -25.03 12.56 19.48
N SER A 20 -26.13 12.14 18.87
CA SER A 20 -26.14 11.11 17.84
C SER A 20 -25.51 11.60 16.53
N ARG A 21 -25.59 12.90 16.21
CA ARG A 21 -24.88 13.51 15.07
C ARG A 21 -23.37 13.55 15.30
N LEU A 22 -22.91 13.90 16.49
CA LEU A 22 -21.50 13.90 16.88
C LEU A 22 -20.90 12.49 16.92
N ILE A 23 -21.70 11.45 17.22
CA ILE A 23 -21.27 10.04 17.21
C ILE A 23 -21.31 9.45 15.79
N GLY A 24 -21.71 10.22 14.77
CA GLY A 24 -21.74 9.75 13.37
C GLY A 24 -22.96 8.88 13.03
N LEU A 25 -23.99 8.84 13.88
CA LEU A 25 -25.22 8.08 13.66
C LEU A 25 -26.26 8.82 12.81
N GLY A 26 -25.97 10.08 12.42
CA GLY A 26 -26.90 10.95 11.70
C GLY A 26 -26.74 10.99 10.19
N SER A 27 -25.65 10.43 9.62
CA SER A 27 -25.39 10.44 8.19
C SER A 27 -24.42 9.32 7.78
N VAL A 28 -24.44 8.94 6.50
CA VAL A 28 -23.48 8.00 5.91
C VAL A 28 -22.06 8.56 6.00
N TYR A 29 -21.91 9.86 5.78
CA TYR A 29 -20.65 10.58 5.93
C TYR A 29 -20.06 10.43 7.34
N GLY A 30 -20.82 10.77 8.38
CA GLY A 30 -20.35 10.70 9.77
C GLY A 30 -20.02 9.25 10.20
N LYS A 31 -20.86 8.29 9.78
CA LYS A 31 -20.58 6.86 10.00
C LYS A 31 -19.25 6.46 9.37
N THR A 32 -19.04 6.78 8.09
CA THR A 32 -17.83 6.41 7.35
C THR A 32 -16.57 7.02 7.98
N LEU A 33 -16.62 8.30 8.37
CA LEU A 33 -15.49 8.96 9.02
C LEU A 33 -15.16 8.33 10.38
N ARG A 34 -16.18 7.99 11.18
CA ARG A 34 -16.00 7.28 12.44
C ARG A 34 -15.38 5.90 12.25
N ASP A 35 -15.88 5.15 11.28
CA ASP A 35 -15.42 3.79 11.03
C ASP A 35 -13.98 3.78 10.49
N SER A 36 -13.58 4.83 9.75
CA SER A 36 -12.22 5.03 9.22
C SER A 36 -11.21 5.55 10.25
N ARG A 37 -11.62 5.92 11.47
CA ARG A 37 -10.75 6.61 12.46
C ARG A 37 -9.41 5.90 12.73
N ARG A 38 -9.38 4.56 12.74
CA ARG A 38 -8.16 3.78 12.97
C ARG A 38 -7.22 3.89 11.78
N ALA A 39 -7.75 3.79 10.56
CA ALA A 39 -6.97 3.95 9.34
C ALA A 39 -6.43 5.39 9.22
N LEU A 40 -7.21 6.39 9.63
CA LEU A 40 -6.78 7.79 9.67
C LEU A 40 -5.66 8.02 10.67
N LEU A 41 -5.77 7.47 11.87
CA LEU A 41 -4.71 7.54 12.89
C LEU A 41 -3.42 6.87 12.41
N PHE A 42 -3.56 5.71 11.77
CA PHE A 42 -2.42 4.99 11.21
C PHE A 42 -1.74 5.76 10.07
N ALA A 43 -2.52 6.29 9.12
CA ALA A 43 -2.01 7.10 8.03
C ALA A 43 -1.35 8.40 8.54
N ALA A 44 -1.92 9.04 9.57
CA ALA A 44 -1.34 10.22 10.20
C ALA A 44 0.00 9.91 10.87
N LEU A 45 0.06 8.81 11.65
CA LEU A 45 1.31 8.38 12.29
C LEU A 45 2.39 8.07 11.23
N LEU A 46 2.01 7.41 10.16
CA LEU A 46 2.95 7.01 9.10
C LEU A 46 3.43 8.23 8.29
N LEU A 47 2.53 9.04 7.76
CA LEU A 47 2.90 10.15 6.87
C LEU A 47 3.43 11.37 7.66
N ALA A 48 2.67 11.85 8.64
CA ALA A 48 3.08 13.00 9.43
C ALA A 48 4.20 12.66 10.44
N GLY A 49 4.15 11.47 11.05
CA GLY A 49 5.19 10.99 11.96
C GLY A 49 6.53 10.80 11.25
N LEU A 50 6.53 10.19 10.06
CA LEU A 50 7.77 10.01 9.29
C LEU A 50 8.36 11.35 8.83
N VAL A 51 7.53 12.26 8.32
CA VAL A 51 8.02 13.58 7.88
C VAL A 51 8.53 14.42 9.06
N PHE A 52 7.86 14.35 10.20
CA PHE A 52 8.33 15.00 11.43
C PHE A 52 9.69 14.44 11.86
N TYR A 53 9.79 13.12 11.89
CA TYR A 53 11.02 12.42 12.21
C TYR A 53 12.17 12.83 11.27
N LEU A 54 11.94 12.83 9.96
CA LEU A 54 12.96 13.25 8.99
C LEU A 54 13.36 14.72 9.20
N GLY A 55 12.42 15.61 9.44
CA GLY A 55 12.69 17.02 9.71
C GLY A 55 13.53 17.27 10.98
N THR A 56 13.44 16.37 11.97
CA THR A 56 14.23 16.45 13.22
C THR A 56 15.57 15.74 13.12
N ALA A 57 15.61 14.57 12.45
CA ALA A 57 16.81 13.72 12.39
C ALA A 57 17.82 14.17 11.33
N LEU A 58 17.36 14.59 10.15
CA LEU A 58 18.24 14.99 9.04
C LEU A 58 19.25 16.08 9.43
N PRO A 59 18.87 17.16 10.14
CA PRO A 59 19.83 18.19 10.53
C PRO A 59 20.95 17.70 11.45
N SER A 60 20.68 16.71 12.27
CA SER A 60 21.63 16.21 13.25
C SER A 60 22.49 15.05 12.75
N VAL A 61 21.92 14.19 11.89
CA VAL A 61 22.58 12.95 11.43
C VAL A 61 23.24 13.15 10.07
N ILE A 62 22.48 13.62 9.07
CA ILE A 62 22.94 13.69 7.67
C ILE A 62 23.55 15.06 7.36
N TYR A 63 22.93 16.15 7.79
CA TYR A 63 23.37 17.52 7.55
C TYR A 63 24.09 18.15 8.76
N SER A 64 24.87 17.34 9.46
CA SER A 64 25.57 17.78 10.67
C SER A 64 26.60 18.88 10.41
N THR A 65 27.25 18.88 9.22
CA THR A 65 28.26 19.85 8.79
C THR A 65 28.00 20.33 7.37
N GLN A 66 28.60 21.44 6.96
CA GLN A 66 28.52 21.93 5.58
C GLN A 66 29.20 20.94 4.61
N ALA A 67 30.32 20.34 5.00
CA ALA A 67 31.00 19.34 4.18
C ALA A 67 30.07 18.11 3.89
N ALA A 68 29.31 17.65 4.89
CA ALA A 68 28.34 16.57 4.70
C ALA A 68 27.20 16.96 3.74
N ARG A 69 26.76 18.24 3.75
CA ARG A 69 25.78 18.76 2.80
C ARG A 69 26.32 18.76 1.37
N ASP A 70 27.54 19.27 1.20
CA ASP A 70 28.19 19.37 -0.11
C ASP A 70 28.44 17.98 -0.70
N GLU A 71 28.71 17.00 0.16
CA GLU A 71 28.83 15.59 -0.22
C GLU A 71 27.50 15.03 -0.76
N ILE A 72 26.40 15.24 -0.05
CA ILE A 72 25.07 14.81 -0.49
C ILE A 72 24.67 15.48 -1.81
N VAL A 73 25.02 16.77 -1.99
CA VAL A 73 24.73 17.48 -3.25
C VAL A 73 25.53 16.88 -4.41
N ARG A 74 26.81 16.55 -4.21
CA ARG A 74 27.64 15.87 -5.22
C ARG A 74 27.07 14.50 -5.56
N MET A 75 26.82 13.67 -4.54
CA MET A 75 26.23 12.36 -4.71
C MET A 75 24.89 12.42 -5.46
N ALA A 76 24.03 13.37 -5.13
CA ALA A 76 22.75 13.52 -5.81
C ALA A 76 22.89 13.95 -7.28
N ALA A 77 23.92 14.76 -7.61
CA ALA A 77 24.21 15.15 -8.99
C ALA A 77 24.72 13.95 -9.80
N ASP A 78 25.59 13.12 -9.24
CA ASP A 78 26.13 11.92 -9.88
C ASP A 78 25.01 10.87 -10.10
N LEU A 79 24.09 10.76 -9.14
CA LEU A 79 22.95 9.85 -9.22
C LEU A 79 21.79 10.39 -10.08
N ALA A 80 21.76 11.68 -10.43
CA ALA A 80 20.60 12.31 -11.08
C ALA A 80 20.18 11.65 -12.39
N ALA A 81 21.11 11.10 -13.14
CA ALA A 81 20.83 10.40 -14.40
C ALA A 81 20.28 8.99 -14.20
N THR A 82 20.55 8.34 -13.05
CA THR A 82 20.36 6.90 -12.85
C THR A 82 19.41 6.56 -11.73
N ALA A 83 19.37 7.37 -10.67
CA ALA A 83 18.56 7.11 -9.50
C ALA A 83 17.16 7.74 -9.54
N GLN A 84 16.73 8.35 -10.65
CA GLN A 84 15.38 8.93 -10.77
C GLN A 84 14.27 7.91 -10.50
N GLY A 85 14.51 6.63 -10.76
CA GLY A 85 13.55 5.57 -10.47
C GLY A 85 13.39 5.24 -8.98
N THR A 86 14.47 5.27 -8.21
CA THR A 86 14.43 4.97 -6.77
C THR A 86 14.21 6.21 -5.92
N SER A 87 14.60 7.35 -6.44
CA SER A 87 14.49 8.67 -5.81
C SER A 87 13.76 9.61 -6.77
N GLY A 88 13.16 10.66 -6.27
CA GLY A 88 12.59 11.72 -7.09
C GLY A 88 13.68 12.55 -7.80
N LYS A 89 13.27 13.59 -8.52
CA LYS A 89 14.18 14.55 -9.14
C LYS A 89 15.01 15.28 -8.07
N ALA A 90 16.31 15.32 -8.24
CA ALA A 90 17.25 15.97 -7.31
C ALA A 90 17.21 17.49 -7.49
N VAL A 91 16.46 18.21 -6.64
CA VAL A 91 16.36 19.66 -6.64
C VAL A 91 16.68 20.19 -5.24
N ASN A 92 17.61 21.11 -5.12
CA ASN A 92 18.01 21.73 -3.85
C ASN A 92 18.29 20.72 -2.72
N VAL A 93 18.92 19.59 -3.04
CA VAL A 93 19.12 18.45 -2.12
C VAL A 93 19.99 18.83 -0.92
N GLY A 94 20.73 19.93 -0.97
CA GLY A 94 21.46 20.49 0.18
C GLY A 94 20.58 21.06 1.28
N THR A 95 19.25 21.14 1.06
CA THR A 95 18.26 21.53 2.06
C THR A 95 17.45 20.34 2.54
N ILE A 96 16.85 20.44 3.74
CA ILE A 96 15.99 19.37 4.28
C ILE A 96 14.81 19.10 3.36
N GLY A 97 14.14 20.15 2.85
CA GLY A 97 13.00 20.03 1.95
C GLY A 97 13.35 19.36 0.62
N GLY A 98 14.48 19.72 0.04
CA GLY A 98 15.01 19.09 -1.17
C GLY A 98 15.34 17.63 -0.98
N TYR A 99 16.01 17.29 0.12
CA TYR A 99 16.35 15.90 0.44
C TYR A 99 15.11 15.04 0.69
N ILE A 100 14.15 15.54 1.46
CA ILE A 100 12.89 14.83 1.70
C ILE A 100 12.15 14.56 0.39
N SER A 101 12.05 15.54 -0.50
CA SER A 101 11.41 15.38 -1.80
C SER A 101 12.13 14.37 -2.69
N TRP A 102 13.45 14.48 -2.76
CA TRP A 102 14.30 13.61 -3.56
C TRP A 102 14.25 12.17 -3.08
N LYS A 103 14.56 11.93 -1.81
CA LYS A 103 14.75 10.56 -1.27
C LYS A 103 13.45 9.90 -0.84
N TYR A 104 12.54 10.66 -0.23
CA TYR A 104 11.32 10.13 0.38
C TYR A 104 10.02 10.52 -0.34
N GLY A 105 10.09 11.46 -1.29
CA GLY A 105 8.93 11.86 -2.09
C GLY A 105 8.21 10.69 -2.77
N PRO A 106 8.90 9.79 -3.50
CA PRO A 106 8.30 8.59 -4.07
C PRO A 106 7.68 7.66 -3.03
N VAL A 107 8.30 7.51 -1.87
CA VAL A 107 7.79 6.69 -0.76
C VAL A 107 6.46 7.24 -0.23
N PHE A 108 6.40 8.55 0.03
CA PHE A 108 5.15 9.20 0.46
C PHE A 108 4.06 9.08 -0.60
N PHE A 109 4.42 9.20 -1.88
CA PHE A 109 3.49 9.05 -2.99
C PHE A 109 2.89 7.64 -3.04
N VAL A 110 3.72 6.61 -2.93
CA VAL A 110 3.26 5.20 -2.89
C VAL A 110 2.37 4.94 -1.67
N ILE A 111 2.80 5.35 -0.48
CA ILE A 111 2.05 5.13 0.76
C ILE A 111 0.67 5.80 0.70
N ALA A 112 0.61 7.08 0.34
CA ALA A 112 -0.64 7.83 0.24
C ALA A 112 -1.58 7.24 -0.82
N SER A 113 -1.03 6.84 -1.97
CA SER A 113 -1.79 6.24 -3.06
C SER A 113 -2.32 4.85 -2.69
N LEU A 114 -1.50 3.99 -2.08
CA LEU A 114 -1.94 2.67 -1.60
C LEU A 114 -3.04 2.80 -0.54
N TRP A 115 -2.91 3.74 0.39
CA TRP A 115 -3.96 4.01 1.36
C TRP A 115 -5.28 4.39 0.67
N SER A 116 -5.23 5.31 -0.30
CA SER A 116 -6.43 5.74 -1.03
C SER A 116 -7.03 4.61 -1.88
N ILE A 117 -6.20 3.81 -2.55
CA ILE A 117 -6.62 2.62 -3.30
C ILE A 117 -7.38 1.65 -2.39
N LEU A 118 -6.80 1.29 -1.24
CA LEU A 118 -7.40 0.33 -0.31
C LEU A 118 -8.69 0.86 0.30
N ALA A 119 -8.74 2.14 0.67
CA ALA A 119 -9.91 2.77 1.24
C ALA A 119 -11.05 2.85 0.24
N LEU A 120 -10.80 3.37 -0.97
CA LEU A 120 -11.85 3.64 -1.95
C LEU A 120 -12.30 2.38 -2.69
N SER A 121 -11.43 1.39 -2.93
CA SER A 121 -11.84 0.10 -3.48
C SER A 121 -12.79 -0.66 -2.55
N SER A 122 -12.66 -0.48 -1.23
CA SER A 122 -13.45 -1.18 -0.22
C SER A 122 -14.76 -0.46 0.15
N THR A 123 -14.83 0.85 -0.02
CA THR A 123 -15.83 1.73 0.58
C THR A 123 -17.30 1.36 0.29
N LEU A 124 -17.63 0.91 -0.93
CA LEU A 124 -18.98 0.46 -1.31
C LEU A 124 -19.02 -1.05 -1.54
N ALA A 125 -17.96 -1.62 -2.08
CA ALA A 125 -17.91 -3.03 -2.45
C ALA A 125 -17.94 -3.96 -1.24
N THR A 126 -17.29 -3.58 -0.13
CA THR A 126 -17.31 -4.38 1.10
C THR A 126 -18.67 -4.33 1.78
N GLU A 127 -19.28 -3.15 1.91
CA GLU A 127 -20.60 -3.03 2.52
C GLU A 127 -21.70 -3.71 1.70
N ALA A 128 -21.58 -3.73 0.36
CA ALA A 128 -22.46 -4.49 -0.50
C ALA A 128 -22.32 -6.00 -0.26
N ARG A 129 -21.10 -6.48 -0.04
CA ARG A 129 -20.83 -7.89 0.26
C ARG A 129 -21.32 -8.28 1.66
N ASP A 130 -21.16 -7.40 2.64
CA ASP A 130 -21.51 -7.65 4.04
C ASP A 130 -23.02 -7.43 4.33
N GLY A 131 -23.84 -7.11 3.30
CA GLY A 131 -25.29 -6.86 3.43
C GLY A 131 -25.63 -5.55 4.15
N SER A 132 -24.63 -4.86 4.74
CA SER A 132 -24.86 -3.61 5.46
C SER A 132 -25.31 -2.46 4.54
N LEU A 133 -24.99 -2.55 3.26
CA LEU A 133 -25.44 -1.58 2.26
C LEU A 133 -26.97 -1.64 2.04
N GLU A 134 -27.60 -2.79 2.22
CA GLU A 134 -29.06 -2.96 2.09
C GLU A 134 -29.80 -2.15 3.16
N PHE A 135 -29.30 -2.14 4.40
CA PHE A 135 -29.87 -1.32 5.47
C PHE A 135 -29.74 0.18 5.18
N VAL A 136 -28.62 0.60 4.60
CA VAL A 136 -28.43 2.00 4.21
C VAL A 136 -29.24 2.33 2.96
N ALA A 137 -29.38 1.39 2.02
CA ALA A 137 -30.19 1.54 0.82
C ALA A 137 -31.71 1.55 1.11
N ALA A 138 -32.16 0.98 2.24
CA ALA A 138 -33.53 1.10 2.73
C ALA A 138 -33.87 2.51 3.27
N SER A 139 -32.84 3.37 3.48
CA SER A 139 -33.05 4.77 3.82
C SER A 139 -33.48 5.57 2.56
N PRO A 140 -34.15 6.73 2.72
CA PRO A 140 -34.58 7.56 1.58
C PRO A 140 -33.42 8.30 0.89
N LEU A 141 -32.22 7.70 0.86
CA LEU A 141 -31.04 8.25 0.21
C LEU A 141 -30.86 7.65 -1.19
N THR A 142 -30.56 8.50 -2.16
CA THR A 142 -30.19 8.03 -3.49
C THR A 142 -28.80 7.38 -3.46
N LYS A 143 -28.58 6.37 -4.31
CA LYS A 143 -27.26 5.70 -4.43
C LYS A 143 -26.13 6.69 -4.74
N ARG A 144 -26.39 7.69 -5.58
CA ARG A 144 -25.40 8.76 -5.87
C ARG A 144 -25.03 9.53 -4.61
N ARG A 145 -26.02 9.95 -3.80
CA ARG A 145 -25.76 10.67 -2.57
C ARG A 145 -24.98 9.83 -1.57
N MET A 146 -25.30 8.56 -1.46
CA MET A 146 -24.57 7.60 -0.62
C MET A 146 -23.10 7.51 -1.03
N ALA A 147 -22.81 7.36 -2.34
CA ALA A 147 -21.44 7.34 -2.86
C ALA A 147 -20.71 8.65 -2.56
N LEU A 148 -21.35 9.79 -2.80
CA LEU A 148 -20.77 11.11 -2.53
C LEU A 148 -20.47 11.33 -1.05
N GLU A 149 -21.37 10.96 -0.13
CA GLU A 149 -21.12 11.08 1.31
C GLU A 149 -19.92 10.24 1.77
N LYS A 150 -19.75 9.04 1.23
CA LYS A 150 -18.60 8.19 1.53
C LYS A 150 -17.29 8.71 0.96
N LEU A 151 -17.31 9.20 -0.28
CA LEU A 151 -16.15 9.84 -0.90
C LEU A 151 -15.76 11.10 -0.14
N ALA A 152 -16.74 11.95 0.22
CA ALA A 152 -16.50 13.14 1.03
C ALA A 152 -15.88 12.82 2.38
N ALA A 153 -16.30 11.74 3.05
CA ALA A 153 -15.70 11.30 4.30
C ALA A 153 -14.22 10.90 4.13
N HIS A 154 -13.89 10.18 3.05
CA HIS A 154 -12.50 9.82 2.75
C HIS A 154 -11.65 11.07 2.45
N VAL A 155 -12.15 11.97 1.60
CA VAL A 155 -11.46 13.23 1.26
C VAL A 155 -11.23 14.08 2.51
N THR A 156 -12.23 14.21 3.38
CA THR A 156 -12.09 14.96 4.66
C THR A 156 -11.03 14.33 5.55
N GLY A 157 -11.04 13.01 5.68
CA GLY A 157 -10.02 12.30 6.45
C GLY A 157 -8.62 12.47 5.87
N MET A 158 -8.49 12.41 4.54
CA MET A 158 -7.21 12.65 3.84
C MET A 158 -6.73 14.09 4.06
N ILE A 159 -7.60 15.09 3.92
CA ILE A 159 -7.26 16.49 4.19
C ILE A 159 -6.72 16.65 5.61
N ALA A 160 -7.36 16.03 6.60
CA ALA A 160 -6.92 16.12 7.99
C ALA A 160 -5.52 15.50 8.19
N VAL A 161 -5.26 14.32 7.61
CA VAL A 161 -3.95 13.64 7.68
C VAL A 161 -2.87 14.46 6.97
N LEU A 162 -3.16 14.97 5.78
CA LEU A 162 -2.21 15.74 4.98
C LEU A 162 -1.95 17.13 5.58
N ALA A 163 -2.95 17.77 6.18
CA ALA A 163 -2.74 19.00 6.94
C ALA A 163 -1.81 18.79 8.15
N LEU A 164 -1.96 17.66 8.85
CA LEU A 164 -1.05 17.28 9.92
C LEU A 164 0.38 17.01 9.39
N MET A 165 0.50 16.37 8.22
CA MET A 165 1.79 16.15 7.56
C MET A 165 2.47 17.48 7.18
N ALA A 166 1.71 18.44 6.61
CA ALA A 166 2.24 19.78 6.29
C ALA A 166 2.69 20.54 7.54
N ALA A 167 1.88 20.50 8.61
CA ALA A 167 2.24 21.11 9.90
C ALA A 167 3.50 20.46 10.49
N ALA A 168 3.62 19.13 10.40
CA ALA A 168 4.78 18.39 10.87
C ALA A 168 6.06 18.78 10.09
N ALA A 169 5.97 18.87 8.76
CA ALA A 169 7.09 19.31 7.92
C ALA A 169 7.56 20.72 8.28
N TRP A 170 6.61 21.67 8.38
CA TRP A 170 6.90 23.04 8.73
C TRP A 170 7.50 23.16 10.13
N LEU A 171 6.82 22.63 11.17
CA LEU A 171 7.25 22.77 12.56
C LEU A 171 8.59 22.08 12.83
N ALA A 172 8.81 20.87 12.31
CA ALA A 172 10.04 20.15 12.51
C ALA A 172 11.24 20.91 11.89
N THR A 173 11.10 21.36 10.64
CA THR A 173 12.20 22.06 9.96
C THR A 173 12.44 23.46 10.49
N ALA A 174 11.40 24.19 10.93
CA ALA A 174 11.54 25.49 11.59
C ALA A 174 12.22 25.39 12.96
N ALA A 175 11.97 24.30 13.70
CA ALA A 175 12.53 24.13 15.05
C ALA A 175 13.95 23.53 15.04
N PHE A 176 14.26 22.64 14.09
CA PHE A 176 15.49 21.85 14.11
C PHE A 176 16.43 22.13 12.91
N GLY A 177 16.01 22.92 11.92
CA GLY A 177 16.86 23.34 10.81
C GLY A 177 18.10 24.11 11.28
N LYS A 178 19.26 23.85 10.67
CA LYS A 178 20.53 24.49 11.04
C LYS A 178 20.87 25.72 10.21
N ILE A 179 20.31 25.82 9.03
CA ILE A 179 20.45 26.98 8.14
C ILE A 179 19.07 27.52 7.76
N PRO A 180 18.93 28.81 7.43
CA PRO A 180 17.63 29.37 7.05
C PRO A 180 16.92 28.64 5.89
N ALA A 181 17.70 28.07 4.95
CA ALA A 181 17.19 27.29 3.82
C ALA A 181 16.61 25.92 4.21
N ASP A 182 16.85 25.44 5.43
CA ASP A 182 16.26 24.20 5.95
C ASP A 182 14.79 24.36 6.32
N ALA A 183 14.38 25.59 6.70
CA ALA A 183 13.02 25.87 7.11
C ALA A 183 12.06 25.78 5.89
N ILE A 184 11.21 24.79 5.90
CA ILE A 184 10.16 24.62 4.88
C ILE A 184 9.07 25.65 5.15
N PRO A 185 8.79 26.60 4.22
CA PRO A 185 7.71 27.56 4.42
C PRO A 185 6.34 26.86 4.42
N PRO A 186 5.34 27.35 5.21
CA PRO A 186 4.01 26.74 5.28
C PRO A 186 3.34 26.55 3.91
N GLN A 187 3.51 27.52 2.99
CA GLN A 187 2.96 27.42 1.64
C GLN A 187 3.60 26.30 0.83
N ALA A 188 4.88 26.03 1.00
CA ALA A 188 5.56 24.92 0.32
C ALA A 188 5.09 23.57 0.86
N ALA A 189 4.98 23.45 2.18
CA ALA A 189 4.43 22.25 2.83
C ALA A 189 2.99 21.99 2.36
N LEU A 190 2.13 23.02 2.31
CA LEU A 190 0.75 22.90 1.81
C LEU A 190 0.70 22.52 0.33
N ALA A 191 1.50 23.16 -0.53
CA ALA A 191 1.55 22.84 -1.95
C ALA A 191 1.96 21.39 -2.19
N TYR A 192 2.97 20.91 -1.44
CA TYR A 192 3.42 19.52 -1.52
C TYR A 192 2.30 18.53 -1.16
N VAL A 193 1.64 18.72 -0.01
CA VAL A 193 0.61 17.77 0.42
C VAL A 193 -0.67 17.86 -0.42
N VAL A 194 -0.97 19.01 -1.03
CA VAL A 194 -2.08 19.14 -1.99
C VAL A 194 -1.81 18.30 -3.24
N CYS A 195 -0.63 18.42 -3.84
CA CYS A 195 -0.24 17.60 -4.98
C CYS A 195 -0.23 16.10 -4.64
N LEU A 196 0.37 15.74 -3.49
CA LEU A 196 0.38 14.38 -2.97
C LEU A 196 -1.04 13.82 -2.81
N GLY A 197 -1.95 14.61 -2.21
CA GLY A 197 -3.33 14.22 -1.99
C GLY A 197 -4.13 14.06 -3.27
N LEU A 198 -3.97 14.97 -4.23
CA LEU A 198 -4.62 14.86 -5.55
C LEU A 198 -4.17 13.60 -6.30
N SER A 199 -2.87 13.32 -6.29
CA SER A 199 -2.30 12.13 -6.92
C SER A 199 -2.78 10.84 -6.25
N ALA A 200 -2.76 10.80 -4.92
CA ALA A 200 -3.27 9.66 -4.16
C ALA A 200 -4.77 9.44 -4.41
N LEU A 201 -5.56 10.51 -4.48
CA LEU A 201 -6.99 10.44 -4.80
C LEU A 201 -7.23 9.99 -6.24
N ALA A 202 -6.37 10.34 -7.20
CA ALA A 202 -6.51 9.89 -8.59
C ALA A 202 -6.37 8.36 -8.70
N PHE A 203 -5.36 7.77 -8.04
CA PHE A 203 -5.24 6.31 -7.97
C PHE A 203 -6.38 5.66 -7.16
N GLY A 204 -6.81 6.30 -6.08
CA GLY A 204 -7.97 5.88 -5.30
C GLY A 204 -9.27 5.92 -6.12
N ALA A 205 -9.47 6.94 -6.95
CA ALA A 205 -10.61 7.09 -7.85
C ALA A 205 -10.63 6.02 -8.94
N LEU A 206 -9.45 5.70 -9.50
CA LEU A 206 -9.28 4.57 -10.41
C LEU A 206 -9.70 3.26 -9.73
N ALA A 207 -9.20 3.00 -8.53
CA ALA A 207 -9.58 1.81 -7.75
C ALA A 207 -11.07 1.77 -7.44
N PHE A 208 -11.66 2.92 -7.08
CA PHE A 208 -13.09 3.06 -6.83
C PHE A 208 -13.92 2.71 -8.07
N ALA A 209 -13.61 3.29 -9.23
CA ALA A 209 -14.32 3.02 -10.48
C ALA A 209 -14.23 1.54 -10.87
N LEU A 210 -13.01 0.98 -10.86
CA LEU A 210 -12.77 -0.41 -11.21
C LEU A 210 -13.40 -1.39 -10.22
N ALA A 211 -13.48 -1.03 -8.92
CA ALA A 211 -14.15 -1.85 -7.93
C ALA A 211 -15.67 -1.97 -8.19
N GLN A 212 -16.29 -0.94 -8.79
CA GLN A 212 -17.69 -1.01 -9.19
C GLN A 212 -17.90 -1.94 -10.41
N LEU A 213 -16.90 -2.05 -11.28
CA LEU A 213 -16.96 -2.86 -12.50
C LEU A 213 -16.57 -4.33 -12.22
N PHE A 214 -15.45 -4.55 -11.55
CA PHE A 214 -14.79 -5.85 -11.43
C PHE A 214 -14.76 -6.42 -10.01
N GLY A 215 -15.27 -5.67 -9.04
CA GLY A 215 -15.19 -6.01 -7.62
C GLY A 215 -13.94 -5.45 -6.94
N ARG A 216 -13.95 -5.47 -5.59
CA ARG A 216 -12.96 -4.84 -4.73
C ARG A 216 -11.52 -5.26 -5.05
N SER A 217 -11.28 -6.58 -5.08
CA SER A 217 -9.93 -7.12 -5.19
C SER A 217 -9.29 -6.82 -6.55
N ALA A 218 -10.06 -6.97 -7.64
CA ALA A 218 -9.58 -6.63 -8.98
C ALA A 218 -9.36 -5.12 -9.14
N GLY A 219 -10.27 -4.29 -8.63
CA GLY A 219 -10.13 -2.83 -8.67
C GLY A 219 -8.90 -2.35 -7.93
N ALA A 220 -8.66 -2.85 -6.71
CA ALA A 220 -7.47 -2.53 -5.93
C ALA A 220 -6.19 -3.03 -6.61
N GLY A 221 -6.21 -4.26 -7.13
CA GLY A 221 -5.05 -4.87 -7.80
C GLY A 221 -4.64 -4.12 -9.08
N ILE A 222 -5.61 -3.78 -9.95
CA ILE A 222 -5.33 -3.04 -11.20
C ILE A 222 -4.82 -1.63 -10.88
N ALA A 223 -5.41 -0.94 -9.91
CA ALA A 223 -4.95 0.39 -9.51
C ALA A 223 -3.55 0.34 -8.85
N GLY A 224 -3.27 -0.70 -8.04
CA GLY A 224 -1.95 -0.94 -7.49
C GLY A 224 -0.90 -1.26 -8.57
N ALA A 225 -1.26 -2.07 -9.56
CA ALA A 225 -0.40 -2.35 -10.71
C ALA A 225 -0.14 -1.07 -11.54
N ALA A 226 -1.16 -0.22 -11.74
CA ALA A 226 -0.97 1.07 -12.42
C ALA A 226 -0.06 2.02 -11.63
N LEU A 227 -0.17 2.04 -10.30
CA LEU A 227 0.70 2.83 -9.43
C LEU A 227 2.15 2.39 -9.55
N LEU A 228 2.44 1.10 -9.37
CA LEU A 228 3.81 0.57 -9.38
C LEU A 228 4.39 0.51 -10.79
N GLY A 229 3.59 0.11 -11.78
CA GLY A 229 3.98 0.12 -13.19
C GLY A 229 4.26 1.54 -13.69
N GLY A 230 3.43 2.52 -13.30
CA GLY A 230 3.65 3.93 -13.61
C GLY A 230 4.94 4.46 -12.99
N TRP A 231 5.25 4.07 -11.74
CA TRP A 231 6.51 4.41 -11.11
C TRP A 231 7.71 3.85 -11.89
N ALA A 232 7.66 2.55 -12.25
CA ALA A 232 8.72 1.92 -13.02
C ALA A 232 8.90 2.58 -14.40
N LEU A 233 7.80 2.84 -15.11
CA LEU A 233 7.84 3.50 -16.41
C LEU A 233 8.38 4.93 -16.33
N ASN A 234 7.97 5.71 -15.33
CA ASN A 234 8.47 7.07 -15.16
C ASN A 234 9.95 7.10 -14.76
N GLY A 235 10.35 6.21 -13.84
CA GLY A 235 11.71 6.20 -13.31
C GLY A 235 12.75 5.59 -14.26
N TYR A 236 12.33 4.63 -15.09
CA TYR A 236 13.25 3.79 -15.88
C TYR A 236 12.85 3.67 -17.35
N GLY A 237 11.74 4.26 -17.78
CA GLY A 237 11.23 4.15 -19.14
C GLY A 237 12.22 4.64 -20.19
N ALA A 238 13.04 5.65 -19.88
CA ALA A 238 14.08 6.14 -20.75
C ALA A 238 15.14 5.08 -21.10
N LEU A 239 15.36 4.10 -20.24
CA LEU A 239 16.25 2.96 -20.48
C LEU A 239 15.58 1.90 -21.35
N TRP A 240 14.26 1.93 -21.48
CA TRP A 240 13.47 1.05 -22.32
C TRP A 240 12.83 1.83 -23.47
N LEU A 241 13.63 2.17 -24.45
CA LEU A 241 13.25 3.03 -25.57
C LEU A 241 11.84 2.80 -26.16
N PRO A 242 11.32 1.56 -26.31
CA PRO A 242 9.96 1.32 -26.80
C PRO A 242 8.86 1.81 -25.83
N PHE A 243 9.17 1.95 -24.55
CA PHE A 243 8.20 2.25 -23.50
C PHE A 243 8.37 3.63 -22.87
N ALA A 244 9.40 4.39 -23.25
CA ALA A 244 9.68 5.73 -22.73
C ALA A 244 8.44 6.64 -22.77
N ALA A 245 7.77 6.70 -23.93
CA ALA A 245 6.58 7.51 -24.12
C ALA A 245 5.37 7.10 -23.25
N LEU A 246 5.32 5.88 -22.76
CA LEU A 246 4.26 5.45 -21.82
C LEU A 246 4.48 6.01 -20.41
N GLY A 247 5.72 6.29 -20.03
CA GLY A 247 6.06 6.97 -18.78
C GLY A 247 5.39 8.33 -18.69
N ASP A 248 5.39 9.09 -19.78
CA ASP A 248 4.82 10.44 -19.85
C ASP A 248 3.30 10.48 -19.65
N LEU A 249 2.62 9.35 -19.80
CA LEU A 249 1.18 9.24 -19.59
C LEU A 249 0.79 8.97 -18.14
N THR A 250 1.75 8.94 -17.22
CA THR A 250 1.51 8.58 -15.83
C THR A 250 1.42 9.81 -14.92
N PRO A 251 0.61 9.76 -13.85
CA PRO A 251 0.60 10.81 -12.83
C PRO A 251 1.98 11.08 -12.20
N TRP A 252 2.87 10.11 -12.24
CA TRP A 252 4.26 10.26 -11.79
C TRP A 252 5.03 11.27 -12.64
N ALA A 253 4.95 11.16 -13.98
CA ALA A 253 5.60 12.10 -14.87
C ALA A 253 4.98 13.50 -14.76
N TRP A 254 3.65 13.58 -14.70
CA TRP A 254 2.96 14.88 -14.62
C TRP A 254 3.31 15.67 -13.36
N THR A 255 3.62 15.01 -12.26
CA THR A 255 3.96 15.68 -10.99
C THR A 255 5.46 15.73 -10.71
N ALA A 256 6.31 15.20 -11.61
CA ALA A 256 7.76 15.08 -11.39
C ALA A 256 8.47 16.43 -11.17
N ASP A 257 7.99 17.49 -11.82
CA ASP A 257 8.56 18.84 -11.70
C ASP A 257 7.88 19.71 -10.65
N HIS A 258 6.84 19.21 -9.99
CA HIS A 258 6.18 19.89 -8.88
C HIS A 258 6.80 19.46 -7.55
N ILE A 259 7.86 20.15 -7.12
CA ILE A 259 8.67 19.85 -5.94
C ILE A 259 8.67 21.06 -4.98
N PRO A 260 7.51 21.41 -4.39
CA PRO A 260 7.37 22.61 -3.57
C PRO A 260 8.31 22.68 -2.37
N LEU A 261 8.62 21.55 -1.73
CA LEU A 261 9.55 21.52 -0.58
C LEU A 261 10.96 21.93 -0.97
N ALA A 262 11.33 21.79 -2.25
CA ALA A 262 12.60 22.27 -2.82
C ALA A 262 12.47 23.65 -3.49
N GLY A 263 11.29 24.28 -3.42
CA GLY A 263 11.03 25.61 -3.99
C GLY A 263 10.61 25.60 -5.46
N GLN A 264 10.40 24.44 -6.08
CA GLN A 264 9.96 24.33 -7.47
C GLN A 264 8.46 24.04 -7.56
N TYR A 265 7.74 24.87 -8.31
CA TYR A 265 6.27 24.78 -8.46
C TYR A 265 5.89 24.63 -9.91
N ASP A 266 5.15 23.58 -10.24
CA ASP A 266 4.56 23.34 -11.56
C ASP A 266 3.10 22.88 -11.42
N TRP A 267 2.20 23.85 -11.27
CA TRP A 267 0.77 23.60 -11.15
C TRP A 267 0.09 23.23 -12.46
N PHE A 268 0.71 23.59 -13.59
CA PHE A 268 0.11 23.30 -14.90
C PHE A 268 -0.07 21.78 -15.10
N TRP A 269 0.95 21.01 -14.79
CA TRP A 269 0.93 19.55 -14.91
C TRP A 269 0.19 18.81 -13.79
N VAL A 270 -0.27 19.51 -12.76
CA VAL A 270 -1.21 18.96 -11.79
C VAL A 270 -2.64 18.88 -12.36
N ALA A 271 -2.98 19.68 -13.37
CA ALA A 271 -4.29 19.68 -14.00
C ALA A 271 -4.70 18.32 -14.61
N PRO A 272 -3.84 17.58 -15.34
CA PRO A 272 -4.15 16.22 -15.80
C PRO A 272 -4.51 15.25 -14.65
N VAL A 273 -3.84 15.35 -13.50
CA VAL A 273 -4.15 14.55 -12.30
C VAL A 273 -5.57 14.82 -11.83
N VAL A 274 -5.97 16.09 -11.77
CA VAL A 274 -7.34 16.50 -11.40
C VAL A 274 -8.35 15.99 -12.43
N ALA A 275 -8.04 16.05 -13.71
CA ALA A 275 -8.91 15.54 -14.77
C ALA A 275 -9.15 14.04 -14.62
N VAL A 276 -8.09 13.25 -14.43
CA VAL A 276 -8.16 11.80 -14.18
C VAL A 276 -8.97 11.49 -12.92
N LEU A 277 -8.71 12.21 -11.82
CA LEU A 277 -9.47 12.10 -10.58
C LEU A 277 -10.97 12.30 -10.81
N VAL A 278 -11.35 13.40 -11.45
CA VAL A 278 -12.77 13.73 -11.68
C VAL A 278 -13.44 12.71 -12.59
N VAL A 279 -12.78 12.30 -13.67
CA VAL A 279 -13.31 11.29 -14.62
C VAL A 279 -13.58 9.97 -13.92
N PHE A 280 -12.62 9.44 -13.16
CA PHE A 280 -12.81 8.14 -12.50
C PHE A 280 -13.78 8.22 -11.31
N LEU A 281 -13.85 9.33 -10.58
CA LEU A 281 -14.89 9.52 -9.56
C LEU A 281 -16.28 9.55 -10.18
N ALA A 282 -16.46 10.34 -11.25
CA ALA A 282 -17.74 10.42 -11.94
C ALA A 282 -18.16 9.06 -12.51
N LEU A 283 -17.23 8.34 -13.16
CA LEU A 283 -17.47 7.00 -13.67
C LEU A 283 -17.88 6.05 -12.54
N GLY A 284 -17.13 6.01 -11.45
CA GLY A 284 -17.43 5.11 -10.33
C GLY A 284 -18.77 5.40 -9.67
N ILE A 285 -19.13 6.68 -9.48
CA ILE A 285 -20.42 7.11 -8.92
C ILE A 285 -21.55 6.68 -9.86
N GLU A 286 -21.40 6.90 -11.17
CA GLU A 286 -22.45 6.61 -12.14
C GLU A 286 -22.67 5.11 -12.33
N VAL A 287 -21.60 4.32 -12.39
CA VAL A 287 -21.67 2.85 -12.44
C VAL A 287 -22.34 2.31 -11.18
N PHE A 288 -21.98 2.82 -10.00
CA PHE A 288 -22.62 2.43 -8.75
C PHE A 288 -24.11 2.79 -8.71
N ALA A 289 -24.49 3.97 -9.22
CA ALA A 289 -25.87 4.43 -9.22
C ALA A 289 -26.78 3.57 -10.11
N ARG A 290 -26.26 3.04 -11.21
CA ARG A 290 -27.02 2.27 -12.21
C ARG A 290 -27.09 0.77 -11.93
N ARG A 291 -26.20 0.23 -11.11
CA ARG A 291 -26.19 -1.19 -10.80
C ARG A 291 -27.12 -1.56 -9.65
N ASP A 292 -27.53 -2.82 -9.58
CA ASP A 292 -28.24 -3.33 -8.40
C ASP A 292 -27.29 -3.46 -7.20
N VAL A 293 -27.85 -3.28 -6.01
CA VAL A 293 -27.11 -3.42 -4.75
C VAL A 293 -26.66 -4.88 -4.63
N GLY A 294 -25.37 -5.08 -4.44
CA GLY A 294 -24.78 -6.43 -4.33
C GLY A 294 -24.35 -7.08 -5.66
N ALA A 295 -24.74 -6.54 -6.82
CA ALA A 295 -24.27 -7.04 -8.11
C ALA A 295 -23.00 -6.31 -8.55
N THR A 296 -22.00 -7.05 -9.06
CA THR A 296 -20.97 -6.46 -9.93
C THR A 296 -21.54 -6.35 -11.34
N THR A 297 -21.20 -5.28 -12.07
CA THR A 297 -21.57 -5.18 -13.47
C THR A 297 -20.95 -6.38 -14.20
N ALA A 298 -21.78 -7.19 -14.85
CA ALA A 298 -21.31 -8.30 -15.66
C ALA A 298 -20.68 -7.75 -16.96
N ILE A 299 -19.53 -7.08 -16.84
CA ILE A 299 -18.70 -6.89 -18.02
C ILE A 299 -18.12 -8.26 -18.31
N TRP A 300 -18.33 -8.70 -19.56
CA TRP A 300 -17.74 -9.93 -20.05
C TRP A 300 -16.23 -9.84 -19.96
N MET A 301 -15.69 -10.18 -18.79
CA MET A 301 -14.34 -10.71 -18.74
C MET A 301 -14.43 -12.13 -19.27
N PRO A 302 -13.50 -12.56 -20.17
CA PRO A 302 -13.38 -13.98 -20.41
C PRO A 302 -13.27 -14.61 -19.02
N ARG A 303 -14.32 -15.31 -18.63
CA ARG A 303 -14.31 -16.09 -17.41
C ARG A 303 -13.09 -16.97 -17.60
N LEU A 304 -11.99 -16.63 -16.91
CA LEU A 304 -10.94 -17.63 -16.69
C LEU A 304 -11.73 -18.86 -16.32
N PRO A 305 -11.60 -19.95 -17.09
CA PRO A 305 -12.56 -21.04 -17.03
C PRO A 305 -12.78 -21.27 -15.54
N SER A 306 -14.06 -21.20 -15.10
CA SER A 306 -14.44 -21.55 -13.74
C SER A 306 -14.24 -23.06 -13.62
N ILE A 307 -13.06 -23.46 -14.01
CA ILE A 307 -12.55 -24.81 -14.01
C ILE A 307 -12.74 -25.24 -12.57
N SER A 308 -13.89 -25.91 -12.28
CA SER A 308 -13.99 -26.91 -11.20
C SER A 308 -13.18 -26.67 -9.89
N LEU A 309 -12.40 -25.55 -9.78
CA LEU A 309 -11.62 -25.19 -8.61
C LEU A 309 -12.50 -25.01 -7.37
N GLY A 310 -13.65 -24.37 -7.51
CA GLY A 310 -14.61 -24.20 -6.43
C GLY A 310 -15.35 -25.48 -6.03
N LEU A 311 -15.42 -26.49 -6.92
CA LEU A 311 -16.12 -27.75 -6.68
C LEU A 311 -15.27 -28.79 -5.93
N ARG A 312 -13.96 -28.55 -5.74
CA ARG A 312 -13.03 -29.49 -5.11
C ARG A 312 -12.81 -29.27 -3.61
N GLY A 313 -13.53 -28.33 -2.99
CA GLY A 313 -13.46 -28.09 -1.55
C GLY A 313 -13.03 -26.68 -1.15
N PRO A 314 -12.92 -26.40 0.18
CA PRO A 314 -12.69 -25.05 0.70
C PRO A 314 -11.37 -24.41 0.28
N ALA A 315 -10.30 -25.19 0.15
CA ALA A 315 -8.98 -24.67 -0.26
C ALA A 315 -8.99 -24.19 -1.71
N SER A 316 -9.54 -24.99 -2.62
CA SER A 316 -9.61 -24.64 -4.05
C SER A 316 -10.58 -23.49 -4.31
N ARG A 317 -11.67 -23.41 -3.55
CA ARG A 317 -12.57 -22.26 -3.59
C ARG A 317 -11.87 -20.99 -3.14
N ALA A 318 -11.21 -21.03 -1.98
CA ALA A 318 -10.48 -19.90 -1.42
C ALA A 318 -9.36 -19.42 -2.37
N PHE A 319 -8.64 -20.35 -2.99
CA PHE A 319 -7.65 -20.06 -4.02
C PHE A 319 -8.28 -19.37 -5.23
N GLY A 320 -9.35 -19.97 -5.80
CA GLY A 320 -10.01 -19.43 -6.99
C GLY A 320 -10.61 -18.02 -6.79
N GLU A 321 -11.15 -17.72 -5.61
CA GLU A 321 -11.67 -16.39 -5.26
C GLU A 321 -10.55 -15.34 -5.16
N ARG A 322 -9.34 -15.74 -4.74
CA ARG A 322 -8.17 -14.84 -4.54
C ARG A 322 -7.23 -14.78 -5.74
N LEU A 323 -7.35 -15.73 -6.67
CA LEU A 323 -6.46 -15.83 -7.83
C LEU A 323 -6.44 -14.55 -8.70
N PRO A 324 -7.57 -13.90 -9.04
CA PRO A 324 -7.54 -12.67 -9.84
C PRO A 324 -6.75 -11.55 -9.15
N PHE A 325 -6.85 -11.47 -7.83
CA PHE A 325 -6.12 -10.50 -7.04
C PHE A 325 -4.62 -10.83 -6.98
N ALA A 326 -4.29 -12.10 -6.74
CA ALA A 326 -2.91 -12.56 -6.75
C ALA A 326 -2.22 -12.34 -8.11
N LEU A 327 -2.95 -12.54 -9.22
CA LEU A 327 -2.47 -12.24 -10.56
C LEU A 327 -2.24 -10.74 -10.77
N ALA A 328 -3.13 -9.88 -10.30
CA ALA A 328 -3.00 -8.43 -10.44
C ALA A 328 -1.79 -7.89 -9.66
N TRP A 329 -1.66 -8.28 -8.38
CA TRP A 329 -0.50 -7.90 -7.58
C TRP A 329 0.80 -8.53 -8.11
N GLY A 330 0.74 -9.81 -8.49
CA GLY A 330 1.89 -10.53 -9.07
C GLY A 330 2.37 -9.89 -10.37
N PHE A 331 1.44 -9.46 -11.22
CA PHE A 331 1.78 -8.72 -12.43
C PHE A 331 2.44 -7.37 -12.10
N GLY A 332 1.86 -6.58 -11.19
CA GLY A 332 2.43 -5.30 -10.78
C GLY A 332 3.83 -5.43 -10.17
N ILE A 333 3.99 -6.36 -9.20
CA ILE A 333 5.28 -6.64 -8.57
C ILE A 333 6.27 -7.21 -9.60
N GLY A 334 5.80 -8.09 -10.50
CA GLY A 334 6.62 -8.69 -11.54
C GLY A 334 7.15 -7.68 -12.55
N VAL A 335 6.29 -6.79 -13.06
CA VAL A 335 6.70 -5.69 -13.97
C VAL A 335 7.68 -4.75 -13.28
N PHE A 336 7.43 -4.44 -12.01
CA PHE A 336 8.34 -3.60 -11.24
C PHE A 336 9.69 -4.29 -11.02
N GLY A 337 9.69 -5.55 -10.62
CA GLY A 337 10.90 -6.35 -10.47
C GLY A 337 11.69 -6.51 -11.78
N LEU A 338 10.98 -6.69 -12.90
CA LEU A 338 11.57 -6.70 -14.24
C LEU A 338 12.30 -5.38 -14.53
N ALA A 339 11.62 -4.24 -14.26
CA ALA A 339 12.21 -2.92 -14.43
C ALA A 339 13.50 -2.77 -13.61
N LEU A 340 13.43 -3.08 -12.32
CA LEU A 340 14.57 -2.93 -11.41
C LEU A 340 15.75 -3.83 -11.82
N ALA A 341 15.48 -5.09 -12.14
CA ALA A 341 16.53 -6.04 -12.50
C ALA A 341 17.22 -5.67 -13.82
N SER A 342 16.46 -5.20 -14.83
CA SER A 342 17.03 -4.85 -16.14
C SER A 342 18.00 -3.66 -16.12
N ILE A 343 17.95 -2.83 -15.08
CA ILE A 343 18.83 -1.66 -14.96
C ILE A 343 19.90 -1.83 -13.88
N SER A 344 19.82 -2.89 -13.08
CA SER A 344 20.70 -3.05 -11.90
C SER A 344 22.17 -3.13 -12.26
N ALA A 345 22.53 -3.76 -13.39
CA ALA A 345 23.91 -3.83 -13.86
C ALA A 345 24.43 -2.42 -14.23
N LEU A 346 23.66 -1.68 -15.04
CA LEU A 346 24.02 -0.32 -15.43
C LEU A 346 24.21 0.61 -14.24
N LEU A 347 23.34 0.51 -13.25
CA LEU A 347 23.44 1.32 -12.03
C LEU A 347 24.63 0.92 -11.15
N ALA A 348 24.89 -0.40 -11.03
CA ALA A 348 26.03 -0.88 -10.28
C ALA A 348 27.36 -0.41 -10.88
N ASP A 349 27.50 -0.47 -12.21
CA ASP A 349 28.70 -0.01 -12.92
C ASP A 349 28.94 1.49 -12.68
N GLN A 350 27.90 2.30 -12.74
CA GLN A 350 28.02 3.74 -12.46
C GLN A 350 28.39 4.03 -11.00
N PHE A 351 27.85 3.25 -10.05
CA PHE A 351 28.24 3.38 -8.63
C PHE A 351 29.65 2.87 -8.37
N ALA A 352 30.13 1.87 -9.14
CA ALA A 352 31.49 1.38 -9.02
C ALA A 352 32.54 2.42 -9.45
N GLU A 353 32.18 3.36 -10.32
CA GLU A 353 33.07 4.44 -10.78
C GLU A 353 33.29 5.55 -9.73
N SER A 354 32.36 5.71 -8.75
CA SER A 354 32.42 6.76 -7.73
C SER A 354 32.63 6.19 -6.32
N ARG A 355 33.87 6.33 -5.79
CA ARG A 355 34.20 5.93 -4.41
C ARG A 355 33.37 6.66 -3.37
N ASP A 356 33.10 7.94 -3.60
CA ASP A 356 32.32 8.78 -2.68
C ASP A 356 30.88 8.28 -2.55
N VAL A 357 30.28 7.77 -3.65
CA VAL A 357 28.96 7.13 -3.66
C VAL A 357 28.98 5.80 -2.91
N GLN A 358 30.03 5.00 -3.10
CA GLN A 358 30.19 3.73 -2.39
C GLN A 358 30.29 3.94 -0.87
N ASP A 359 31.09 4.91 -0.43
CA ASP A 359 31.27 5.22 0.99
C ASP A 359 29.99 5.79 1.62
N ALA A 360 29.27 6.64 0.89
CA ALA A 360 27.99 7.21 1.34
C ALA A 360 26.90 6.12 1.47
N LEU A 361 26.81 5.22 0.49
CA LEU A 361 25.85 4.12 0.50
C LEU A 361 26.24 3.04 1.54
N ALA A 362 27.50 2.76 1.73
CA ALA A 362 27.99 1.90 2.82
C ALA A 362 27.65 2.47 4.21
N GLY A 363 27.61 3.81 4.34
CA GLY A 363 27.16 4.49 5.55
C GLY A 363 25.65 4.34 5.82
N ILE A 364 24.83 4.20 4.77
CA ILE A 364 23.39 4.03 4.87
C ILE A 364 23.01 2.54 4.97
N PHE A 365 23.75 1.67 4.29
CA PHE A 365 23.51 0.23 4.22
C PHE A 365 24.80 -0.54 4.61
N PRO A 366 25.13 -0.59 5.90
CA PRO A 366 26.35 -1.23 6.37
C PRO A 366 26.41 -2.71 5.96
N GLY A 367 27.53 -3.14 5.39
CA GLY A 367 27.75 -4.54 5.02
C GLY A 367 27.17 -4.96 3.64
N THR A 368 26.63 -4.03 2.86
CA THR A 368 26.20 -4.28 1.49
C THR A 368 27.27 -3.80 0.51
N ASP A 369 27.81 -4.73 -0.27
CA ASP A 369 28.71 -4.41 -1.39
C ASP A 369 27.85 -3.93 -2.58
N ILE A 370 27.66 -2.62 -2.69
CA ILE A 370 26.80 -2.00 -3.70
C ILE A 370 27.47 -1.95 -5.10
N GLY A 371 28.74 -2.34 -5.18
CA GLY A 371 29.48 -2.42 -6.44
C GLY A 371 29.07 -3.57 -7.35
N SER A 372 28.16 -4.46 -6.90
CA SER A 372 27.62 -5.52 -7.76
C SER A 372 26.14 -5.30 -8.09
N ALA A 373 25.75 -5.63 -9.33
CA ALA A 373 24.38 -5.55 -9.82
C ALA A 373 23.39 -6.33 -8.93
N ALA A 374 23.79 -7.51 -8.46
CA ALA A 374 22.94 -8.35 -7.61
C ALA A 374 22.72 -7.73 -6.22
N SER A 375 23.75 -7.11 -5.63
CA SER A 375 23.62 -6.45 -4.33
C SER A 375 22.78 -5.17 -4.41
N PHE A 376 22.92 -4.42 -5.50
CA PHE A 376 22.05 -3.27 -5.75
C PHE A 376 20.59 -3.71 -5.94
N LEU A 377 20.35 -4.77 -6.72
CA LEU A 377 19.02 -5.34 -6.89
C LEU A 377 18.45 -5.87 -5.58
N GLN A 378 19.28 -6.46 -4.70
CA GLN A 378 18.88 -6.89 -3.37
C GLN A 378 18.27 -5.74 -2.57
N LEU A 379 18.93 -4.58 -2.56
CA LEU A 379 18.44 -3.39 -1.88
C LEU A 379 17.05 -2.96 -2.41
N LEU A 380 16.88 -2.97 -3.73
CA LEU A 380 15.62 -2.59 -4.35
C LEU A 380 14.49 -3.60 -4.06
N ILE A 381 14.79 -4.89 -4.06
CA ILE A 381 13.83 -5.95 -3.71
C ILE A 381 13.43 -5.85 -2.23
N GLN A 382 14.34 -5.45 -1.35
CA GLN A 382 14.06 -5.23 0.06
C GLN A 382 12.98 -4.14 0.28
N LEU A 383 13.03 -3.07 -0.50
CA LEU A 383 11.97 -2.05 -0.49
C LEU A 383 10.60 -2.60 -0.93
N MET A 384 10.56 -3.70 -1.67
CA MET A 384 9.31 -4.32 -2.10
C MET A 384 8.66 -5.21 -1.03
N TYR A 385 9.32 -5.50 0.08
CA TYR A 385 8.72 -6.29 1.16
C TYR A 385 7.45 -5.64 1.70
N ILE A 386 7.41 -4.31 1.81
CA ILE A 386 6.18 -3.60 2.22
C ILE A 386 5.03 -3.84 1.24
N VAL A 387 5.31 -3.83 -0.06
CA VAL A 387 4.30 -4.04 -1.10
C VAL A 387 3.74 -5.47 -1.05
N ALA A 388 4.62 -6.46 -0.93
CA ALA A 388 4.24 -7.86 -0.79
C ALA A 388 3.44 -8.14 0.49
N GLY A 389 3.85 -7.52 1.61
CA GLY A 389 3.14 -7.60 2.88
C GLY A 389 1.76 -6.94 2.85
N LEU A 390 1.62 -5.78 2.21
CA LEU A 390 0.32 -5.12 2.02
C LEU A 390 -0.59 -5.90 1.06
N ALA A 391 -0.04 -6.54 0.01
CA ALA A 391 -0.79 -7.46 -0.82
C ALA A 391 -1.33 -8.64 0.01
N ALA A 392 -0.50 -9.22 0.90
CA ALA A 392 -0.94 -10.26 1.83
C ALA A 392 -2.04 -9.76 2.78
N ALA A 393 -1.96 -8.53 3.30
CA ALA A 393 -3.00 -7.94 4.14
C ALA A 393 -4.36 -7.90 3.44
N THR A 394 -4.39 -7.62 2.13
CA THR A 394 -5.63 -7.61 1.35
C THR A 394 -6.20 -9.02 1.12
N LEU A 395 -5.33 -10.03 0.94
CA LEU A 395 -5.76 -11.43 0.86
C LEU A 395 -6.30 -11.95 2.19
N VAL A 396 -5.73 -11.52 3.31
CA VAL A 396 -6.25 -11.78 4.67
C VAL A 396 -7.59 -11.07 4.88
N ALA A 397 -7.77 -9.86 4.36
CA ALA A 397 -9.05 -9.16 4.41
C ALA A 397 -10.18 -9.95 3.75
N ASP A 398 -9.92 -10.58 2.61
CA ASP A 398 -10.88 -11.46 1.95
C ASP A 398 -11.17 -12.72 2.76
N TRP A 399 -10.14 -13.32 3.40
CA TRP A 399 -10.35 -14.45 4.32
C TRP A 399 -11.22 -14.06 5.52
N ALA A 400 -10.95 -12.93 6.15
CA ALA A 400 -11.72 -12.43 7.29
C ALA A 400 -13.15 -12.00 6.90
N SER A 401 -13.40 -11.67 5.64
CA SER A 401 -14.71 -11.25 5.14
C SER A 401 -15.73 -12.39 5.07
N ASP A 402 -15.31 -13.64 4.93
CA ASP A 402 -16.22 -14.80 4.89
C ASP A 402 -17.04 -14.91 6.18
N GLU A 403 -16.46 -14.57 7.33
CA GLU A 403 -17.18 -14.50 8.60
C GLU A 403 -18.11 -13.29 8.65
N ARG A 404 -17.60 -12.11 8.33
CA ARG A 404 -18.38 -10.85 8.41
C ARG A 404 -19.57 -10.80 7.48
N SER A 405 -19.52 -11.52 6.37
CA SER A 405 -20.61 -11.59 5.37
C SER A 405 -21.66 -12.69 5.66
N GLY A 406 -21.54 -13.40 6.78
CA GLY A 406 -22.43 -14.54 7.09
C GLY A 406 -22.21 -15.77 6.20
N ARG A 407 -21.27 -15.72 5.23
CA ARG A 407 -20.98 -16.87 4.36
C ARG A 407 -20.43 -18.06 5.12
N LEU A 408 -19.66 -17.77 6.19
CA LEU A 408 -19.10 -18.81 7.03
C LEU A 408 -20.22 -19.65 7.68
N GLU A 409 -21.30 -19.03 8.14
CA GLU A 409 -22.46 -19.74 8.70
C GLU A 409 -23.06 -20.70 7.67
N MET A 410 -23.27 -20.25 6.42
CA MET A 410 -23.77 -21.10 5.34
C MET A 410 -22.81 -22.27 5.04
N LEU A 411 -21.50 -22.05 5.08
CA LEU A 411 -20.51 -23.10 4.86
C LEU A 411 -20.50 -24.12 6.01
N LEU A 412 -20.74 -23.68 7.23
CA LEU A 412 -20.79 -24.53 8.41
C LEU A 412 -22.08 -25.35 8.53
N THR A 413 -23.10 -25.12 7.67
CA THR A 413 -24.25 -26.05 7.53
C THR A 413 -23.84 -27.35 6.84
N THR A 414 -22.69 -27.38 6.15
CA THR A 414 -22.08 -28.59 5.61
C THR A 414 -21.25 -29.30 6.71
N PRO A 415 -20.87 -30.60 6.56
CA PRO A 415 -20.04 -31.30 7.54
C PRO A 415 -18.58 -30.80 7.59
N LEU A 416 -18.39 -29.50 7.55
CA LEU A 416 -17.11 -28.80 7.59
C LEU A 416 -16.93 -28.12 8.94
N GLY A 417 -15.99 -28.61 9.76
CA GLY A 417 -15.69 -27.97 11.05
C GLY A 417 -14.97 -26.62 10.87
N ARG A 418 -15.23 -25.66 11.77
CA ARG A 418 -14.66 -24.29 11.78
C ARG A 418 -13.14 -24.28 11.59
N ALA A 419 -12.39 -25.09 12.33
CA ALA A 419 -10.93 -25.18 12.20
C ALA A 419 -10.52 -25.71 10.81
N ARG A 420 -11.21 -26.73 10.29
CA ARG A 420 -10.91 -27.29 8.97
C ARG A 420 -11.16 -26.25 7.88
N TRP A 421 -12.23 -25.47 8.00
CA TRP A 421 -12.47 -24.35 7.10
C TRP A 421 -11.33 -23.33 7.16
N ALA A 422 -10.94 -22.87 8.37
CA ALA A 422 -9.90 -21.86 8.53
C ALA A 422 -8.55 -22.33 7.96
N LEU A 423 -8.17 -23.58 8.23
CA LEU A 423 -6.92 -24.17 7.72
C LEU A 423 -6.94 -24.30 6.20
N LEU A 424 -8.00 -24.86 5.62
CA LEU A 424 -8.08 -25.09 4.19
C LEU A 424 -8.21 -23.78 3.40
N SER A 425 -9.00 -22.82 3.89
CA SER A 425 -9.11 -21.50 3.26
C SER A 425 -7.81 -20.68 3.39
N GLY A 426 -7.09 -20.80 4.50
CA GLY A 426 -5.77 -20.23 4.65
C GLY A 426 -4.72 -20.84 3.74
N LEU A 427 -4.74 -22.17 3.53
CA LEU A 427 -3.90 -22.84 2.51
C LEU A 427 -4.20 -22.32 1.10
N GLY A 428 -5.48 -22.08 0.77
CA GLY A 428 -5.87 -21.44 -0.50
C GLY A 428 -5.29 -20.03 -0.65
N THR A 429 -5.20 -19.27 0.46
CA THR A 429 -4.56 -17.95 0.47
C THR A 429 -3.05 -18.06 0.27
N PHE A 430 -2.37 -18.99 0.91
CA PHE A 430 -0.94 -19.24 0.67
C PHE A 430 -0.65 -19.65 -0.77
N ALA A 431 -1.52 -20.46 -1.38
CA ALA A 431 -1.41 -20.78 -2.80
C ALA A 431 -1.54 -19.54 -3.70
N ALA A 432 -2.42 -18.60 -3.35
CA ALA A 432 -2.53 -17.32 -4.06
C ALA A 432 -1.26 -16.45 -3.89
N ILE A 433 -0.70 -16.38 -2.68
CA ILE A 433 0.60 -15.73 -2.42
C ILE A 433 1.71 -16.37 -3.25
N ALA A 434 1.73 -17.71 -3.36
CA ALA A 434 2.72 -18.42 -4.17
C ALA A 434 2.63 -18.03 -5.66
N VAL A 435 1.42 -17.91 -6.23
CA VAL A 435 1.23 -17.44 -7.61
C VAL A 435 1.77 -16.02 -7.79
N MET A 436 1.42 -15.11 -6.88
CA MET A 436 1.94 -13.73 -6.87
C MET A 436 3.48 -13.72 -6.85
N THR A 437 4.07 -14.55 -6.00
CA THR A 437 5.53 -14.67 -5.85
C THR A 437 6.20 -15.21 -7.11
N VAL A 438 5.62 -16.26 -7.72
CA VAL A 438 6.15 -16.84 -8.98
C VAL A 438 6.17 -15.78 -10.09
N MET A 439 5.14 -14.94 -10.18
CA MET A 439 5.12 -13.85 -11.16
C MET A 439 6.20 -12.80 -10.86
N ALA A 440 6.44 -12.48 -9.59
CA ALA A 440 7.52 -11.59 -9.18
C ALA A 440 8.89 -12.17 -9.56
N CYS A 441 9.14 -13.45 -9.26
CA CYS A 441 10.35 -14.16 -9.64
C CYS A 441 10.58 -14.18 -11.17
N ALA A 442 9.50 -14.43 -11.93
CA ALA A 442 9.56 -14.41 -13.39
C ALA A 442 9.92 -13.02 -13.92
N GLY A 443 9.31 -11.95 -13.34
CA GLY A 443 9.63 -10.58 -13.70
C GLY A 443 11.09 -10.24 -13.45
N VAL A 444 11.61 -10.53 -12.26
CA VAL A 444 13.02 -10.30 -11.90
C VAL A 444 13.96 -11.12 -12.78
N GLY A 445 13.65 -12.41 -13.02
CA GLY A 445 14.48 -13.27 -13.88
C GLY A 445 14.55 -12.76 -15.33
N ILE A 446 13.39 -12.34 -15.90
CA ILE A 446 13.37 -11.75 -17.24
C ILE A 446 14.12 -10.41 -17.25
N GLY A 447 13.93 -9.57 -16.23
CA GLY A 447 14.65 -8.31 -16.09
C GLY A 447 16.15 -8.50 -15.98
N ALA A 448 16.62 -9.49 -15.22
CA ALA A 448 18.03 -9.83 -15.12
C ALA A 448 18.62 -10.25 -16.47
N LEU A 449 17.90 -11.07 -17.25
CA LEU A 449 18.30 -11.43 -18.63
C LEU A 449 18.40 -10.20 -19.53
N LEU A 450 17.46 -9.27 -19.44
CA LEU A 450 17.48 -8.02 -20.23
C LEU A 450 18.61 -7.07 -19.80
N GLY A 451 19.08 -7.17 -18.56
CA GLY A 451 20.19 -6.40 -18.00
C GLY A 451 21.54 -7.15 -18.03
N ASP A 452 21.69 -8.16 -18.89
CA ASP A 452 22.91 -8.97 -19.03
C ASP A 452 23.42 -9.59 -17.71
N MET A 453 22.49 -9.87 -16.78
CA MET A 453 22.76 -10.54 -15.50
C MET A 453 22.40 -12.04 -15.57
N GLU A 454 23.03 -12.82 -14.70
CA GLU A 454 22.59 -14.20 -14.44
C GLU A 454 21.16 -14.17 -13.84
N PRO A 455 20.15 -14.87 -14.45
CA PRO A 455 18.76 -14.69 -14.07
C PRO A 455 18.29 -15.53 -12.88
N TRP A 456 18.91 -16.69 -12.64
CA TRP A 456 18.35 -17.70 -11.73
C TRP A 456 18.51 -17.33 -10.25
N THR A 457 19.68 -16.80 -9.89
CA THR A 457 19.98 -16.42 -8.50
C THR A 457 19.09 -15.27 -8.04
N PRO A 458 18.95 -14.14 -8.79
CA PRO A 458 18.03 -13.06 -8.43
C PRO A 458 16.56 -13.49 -8.43
N ALA A 459 16.16 -14.29 -9.42
CA ALA A 459 14.79 -14.81 -9.47
C ALA A 459 14.49 -15.70 -8.26
N ALA A 460 15.38 -16.61 -7.90
CA ALA A 460 15.24 -17.43 -6.69
C ALA A 460 15.24 -16.58 -5.42
N GLY A 461 16.13 -15.58 -5.33
CA GLY A 461 16.18 -14.66 -4.20
C GLY A 461 14.88 -13.87 -3.99
N THR A 462 14.15 -13.59 -5.07
CA THR A 462 12.85 -12.92 -5.04
C THR A 462 11.75 -13.75 -4.34
N LEU A 463 11.95 -15.06 -4.12
CA LEU A 463 11.08 -15.89 -3.28
C LEU A 463 10.96 -15.32 -1.84
N SER A 464 11.92 -14.54 -1.39
CA SER A 464 11.88 -13.84 -0.12
C SER A 464 10.66 -12.93 0.04
N LEU A 465 10.16 -12.31 -1.05
CA LEU A 465 8.89 -11.56 -1.05
C LEU A 465 7.71 -12.44 -0.62
N GLY A 466 7.66 -13.67 -1.15
CA GLY A 466 6.63 -14.64 -0.79
C GLY A 466 6.72 -15.11 0.66
N LEU A 467 7.93 -15.26 1.20
CA LEU A 467 8.14 -15.62 2.60
C LEU A 467 7.64 -14.53 3.54
N VAL A 468 7.98 -13.26 3.28
CA VAL A 468 7.49 -12.11 4.06
C VAL A 468 5.96 -11.99 3.94
N ALA A 469 5.41 -12.12 2.74
CA ALA A 469 3.97 -12.08 2.52
C ALA A 469 3.24 -13.22 3.24
N ALA A 470 3.82 -14.43 3.23
CA ALA A 470 3.24 -15.58 3.94
C ALA A 470 3.31 -15.41 5.47
N ALA A 471 4.42 -14.88 6.01
CA ALA A 471 4.55 -14.57 7.42
C ALA A 471 3.52 -13.51 7.85
N ALA A 472 3.37 -12.43 7.07
CA ALA A 472 2.36 -11.40 7.28
C ALA A 472 0.93 -11.97 7.27
N ALA A 473 0.62 -12.85 6.31
CA ALA A 473 -0.67 -13.55 6.26
C ALA A 473 -0.87 -14.46 7.49
N GLY A 474 0.19 -15.13 7.96
CA GLY A 474 0.17 -15.94 9.19
C GLY A 474 -0.24 -15.12 10.41
N VAL A 475 0.36 -13.94 10.59
CA VAL A 475 -0.07 -12.97 11.65
C VAL A 475 -1.54 -12.64 11.49
N GLY A 476 -1.99 -12.38 10.26
CA GLY A 476 -3.39 -12.08 9.96
C GLY A 476 -4.35 -13.22 10.32
N PHE A 477 -3.99 -14.47 10.04
CA PHE A 477 -4.78 -15.64 10.42
C PHE A 477 -4.83 -15.83 11.93
N ALA A 478 -3.69 -15.65 12.61
CA ALA A 478 -3.65 -15.72 14.07
C ALA A 478 -4.62 -14.71 14.69
N VAL A 479 -4.48 -13.43 14.35
CA VAL A 479 -5.33 -12.34 14.86
C VAL A 479 -6.79 -12.55 14.45
N GLY A 480 -7.04 -12.89 13.17
CA GLY A 480 -8.37 -13.09 12.62
C GLY A 480 -9.12 -14.26 13.25
N GLY A 481 -8.41 -15.31 13.68
CA GLY A 481 -8.98 -16.41 14.46
C GLY A 481 -9.60 -15.96 15.77
N PHE A 482 -9.00 -14.99 16.45
CA PHE A 482 -9.56 -14.37 17.67
C PHE A 482 -10.55 -13.26 17.33
N ARG A 483 -10.24 -12.39 16.36
CA ARG A 483 -11.07 -11.25 15.99
C ARG A 483 -10.87 -10.85 14.51
N SER A 484 -11.77 -11.33 13.67
CA SER A 484 -11.71 -11.09 12.20
C SER A 484 -11.77 -9.60 11.82
N SER A 485 -12.43 -8.77 12.64
CA SER A 485 -12.65 -7.35 12.36
C SER A 485 -11.39 -6.49 12.40
N VAL A 486 -10.29 -6.95 12.99
CA VAL A 486 -9.03 -6.20 13.12
C VAL A 486 -7.83 -6.88 12.44
N ALA A 487 -8.06 -8.03 11.80
CA ALA A 487 -6.98 -8.83 11.23
C ALA A 487 -6.19 -8.04 10.16
N THR A 488 -6.88 -7.37 9.27
CA THR A 488 -6.27 -6.60 8.16
C THR A 488 -5.46 -5.43 8.67
N GLU A 489 -6.02 -4.68 9.63
CA GLU A 489 -5.37 -3.51 10.22
C GLU A 489 -4.09 -3.90 10.96
N VAL A 490 -4.12 -5.02 11.68
CA VAL A 490 -2.92 -5.51 12.40
C VAL A 490 -1.85 -5.96 11.42
N VAL A 491 -2.21 -6.68 10.36
CA VAL A 491 -1.22 -7.08 9.33
C VAL A 491 -0.60 -5.85 8.68
N ALA A 492 -1.42 -4.88 8.25
CA ALA A 492 -0.91 -3.66 7.64
C ALA A 492 0.00 -2.88 8.61
N LEU A 493 -0.37 -2.80 9.90
CA LEU A 493 0.46 -2.16 10.93
C LEU A 493 1.81 -2.88 11.08
N VAL A 494 1.80 -4.20 11.23
CA VAL A 494 3.03 -4.99 11.39
C VAL A 494 3.96 -4.81 10.19
N VAL A 495 3.43 -4.93 8.97
CA VAL A 495 4.20 -4.78 7.73
C VAL A 495 4.83 -3.39 7.62
N VAL A 496 4.09 -2.35 7.97
CA VAL A 496 4.62 -0.98 7.89
C VAL A 496 5.63 -0.71 9.00
N VAL A 497 5.37 -1.17 10.23
CA VAL A 497 6.33 -1.02 11.34
C VAL A 497 7.63 -1.76 11.03
N GLU A 498 7.55 -2.97 10.49
CA GLU A 498 8.69 -3.76 10.06
C GLU A 498 9.50 -3.04 8.97
N PHE A 499 8.82 -2.54 7.94
CA PHE A 499 9.46 -1.75 6.88
C PHE A 499 10.15 -0.49 7.42
N LEU A 500 9.49 0.23 8.34
CA LEU A 500 10.08 1.42 8.95
C LEU A 500 11.31 1.07 9.80
N ILE A 501 11.28 -0.02 10.54
CA ILE A 501 12.44 -0.48 11.31
C ILE A 501 13.59 -0.81 10.37
N ASP A 502 13.33 -1.59 9.31
CA ASP A 502 14.34 -1.99 8.34
C ASP A 502 14.96 -0.79 7.60
N LEU A 503 14.15 0.20 7.25
CA LEU A 503 14.60 1.43 6.56
C LEU A 503 15.32 2.41 7.48
N ILE A 504 14.84 2.57 8.73
CA ILE A 504 15.24 3.66 9.62
C ILE A 504 16.35 3.24 10.57
N ALA A 505 16.34 2.01 11.07
CA ALA A 505 17.28 1.58 12.08
C ALA A 505 18.75 1.69 11.63
N PRO A 506 19.14 1.28 10.41
CA PRO A 506 20.49 1.47 9.91
C PRO A 506 20.85 2.95 9.73
N ALA A 507 19.94 3.73 9.14
CA ALA A 507 20.16 5.15 8.84
C ALA A 507 20.39 5.98 10.11
N LEU A 508 19.78 5.60 11.24
CA LEU A 508 19.93 6.28 12.53
C LEU A 508 20.95 5.65 13.46
N ARG A 509 21.60 4.58 13.02
CA ARG A 509 22.50 3.80 13.88
C ARG A 509 21.83 3.41 15.20
N LEU A 510 20.56 2.97 15.12
CA LEU A 510 19.84 2.47 16.28
C LEU A 510 20.50 1.19 16.81
N PRO A 511 20.32 0.86 18.10
CA PRO A 511 20.85 -0.38 18.67
C PRO A 511 20.43 -1.60 17.85
N ASP A 512 21.34 -2.54 17.66
CA ASP A 512 21.15 -3.73 16.79
C ASP A 512 19.88 -4.53 17.14
N TRP A 513 19.47 -4.57 18.42
CA TRP A 513 18.26 -5.28 18.84
C TRP A 513 16.97 -4.72 18.20
N ILE A 514 16.94 -3.42 17.83
CA ILE A 514 15.80 -2.81 17.13
C ILE A 514 15.75 -3.32 15.69
N HIS A 515 16.90 -3.33 15.00
CA HIS A 515 16.98 -3.86 13.64
C HIS A 515 16.62 -5.35 13.59
N GLN A 516 17.00 -6.12 14.62
CA GLN A 516 16.64 -7.52 14.74
C GLN A 516 15.13 -7.79 14.95
N LEU A 517 14.30 -6.76 15.18
CA LEU A 517 12.84 -6.92 15.20
C LEU A 517 12.25 -7.05 13.80
N ALA A 518 12.95 -6.60 12.76
CA ALA A 518 12.52 -6.73 11.38
C ALA A 518 12.79 -8.15 10.86
N ILE A 519 11.76 -8.84 10.36
CA ILE A 519 11.89 -10.18 9.77
C ILE A 519 12.84 -10.17 8.57
N ALA A 520 12.80 -9.09 7.78
CA ALA A 520 13.64 -8.86 6.62
C ALA A 520 15.15 -8.94 6.96
N ALA A 521 15.56 -8.41 8.12
CA ALA A 521 16.95 -8.41 8.59
C ALA A 521 17.53 -9.82 8.75
N HIS A 522 16.68 -10.82 8.98
CA HIS A 522 17.09 -12.21 9.18
C HIS A 522 17.14 -13.04 7.90
N LEU A 523 16.62 -12.55 6.78
CA LEU A 523 16.59 -13.27 5.51
C LEU A 523 17.96 -13.27 4.79
N GLY A 524 18.89 -12.44 5.23
CA GLY A 524 20.19 -12.28 4.57
C GLY A 524 20.07 -11.47 3.28
N GLN A 525 20.82 -11.88 2.27
CA GLN A 525 20.80 -11.27 0.94
C GLN A 525 20.39 -12.31 -0.13
N PRO A 526 19.12 -12.71 -0.18
CA PRO A 526 18.66 -13.80 -1.05
C PRO A 526 18.93 -13.58 -2.54
N VAL A 527 18.84 -12.34 -3.01
CA VAL A 527 19.04 -11.96 -4.43
C VAL A 527 20.50 -12.16 -4.86
N THR A 528 21.44 -12.10 -3.90
CA THR A 528 22.86 -12.44 -4.14
C THR A 528 23.16 -13.93 -3.91
N GLY A 529 22.16 -14.73 -3.54
CA GLY A 529 22.32 -16.14 -3.18
C GLY A 529 22.65 -16.42 -1.72
N SER A 530 22.83 -15.38 -0.90
CA SER A 530 23.20 -15.51 0.51
C SER A 530 21.97 -15.53 1.41
N TRP A 531 21.41 -16.73 1.65
CA TRP A 531 20.20 -16.91 2.42
C TRP A 531 20.46 -17.00 3.93
N GLY A 532 19.71 -16.21 4.71
CA GLY A 532 19.58 -16.35 6.16
C GLY A 532 18.58 -17.45 6.51
N TRP A 533 19.02 -18.71 6.55
CA TRP A 533 18.14 -19.87 6.75
C TRP A 533 17.33 -19.82 8.05
N ALA A 534 17.87 -19.18 9.11
CA ALA A 534 17.14 -18.96 10.35
C ALA A 534 15.92 -18.03 10.12
N GLY A 535 16.07 -16.97 9.33
CA GLY A 535 14.98 -16.08 8.92
C GLY A 535 13.94 -16.78 8.05
N VAL A 536 14.39 -17.61 7.09
CA VAL A 536 13.49 -18.44 6.28
C VAL A 536 12.64 -19.35 7.17
N ALA A 537 13.28 -20.05 8.11
CA ALA A 537 12.58 -20.91 9.07
C ALA A 537 11.62 -20.12 9.95
N ALA A 538 11.99 -18.92 10.40
CA ALA A 538 11.12 -18.04 11.17
C ALA A 538 9.89 -17.60 10.37
N CYS A 539 10.05 -17.17 9.10
CA CYS A 539 8.94 -16.82 8.22
C CYS A 539 7.96 -17.99 8.06
N LEU A 540 8.48 -19.18 7.78
CA LEU A 540 7.66 -20.38 7.63
C LEU A 540 6.97 -20.77 8.94
N ALA A 541 7.65 -20.64 10.07
CA ALA A 541 7.08 -20.90 11.40
C ALA A 541 5.96 -19.91 11.74
N ILE A 542 6.14 -18.61 11.44
CA ILE A 542 5.11 -17.58 11.64
C ILE A 542 3.91 -17.84 10.72
N ALA A 543 4.15 -18.17 9.44
CA ALA A 543 3.09 -18.48 8.48
C ALA A 543 2.27 -19.70 8.93
N ALA A 544 2.92 -20.82 9.19
CA ALA A 544 2.27 -22.06 9.59
C ALA A 544 1.67 -21.97 11.02
N GLY A 545 2.45 -21.46 11.97
CA GLY A 545 2.01 -21.27 13.35
C GLY A 545 0.83 -20.31 13.47
N GLY A 546 0.86 -19.22 12.71
CA GLY A 546 -0.24 -18.27 12.66
C GLY A 546 -1.53 -18.86 12.10
N LEU A 547 -1.43 -19.66 11.03
CA LEU A 547 -2.58 -20.38 10.47
C LEU A 547 -3.14 -21.42 11.45
N LEU A 548 -2.27 -22.18 12.10
CA LEU A 548 -2.67 -23.19 13.11
C LEU A 548 -3.33 -22.52 14.33
N LEU A 549 -2.74 -21.42 14.82
CA LEU A 549 -3.29 -20.64 15.94
C LEU A 549 -4.65 -20.05 15.57
N GLY A 550 -4.80 -19.50 14.36
CA GLY A 550 -6.07 -18.99 13.86
C GLY A 550 -7.13 -20.08 13.78
N GLY A 551 -6.78 -21.26 13.27
CA GLY A 551 -7.67 -22.43 13.22
C GLY A 551 -8.07 -22.95 14.60
N TRP A 552 -7.15 -22.90 15.58
CA TRP A 552 -7.42 -23.24 16.97
C TRP A 552 -8.34 -22.19 17.64
N ALA A 553 -8.05 -20.90 17.43
CA ALA A 553 -8.81 -19.81 18.05
C ALA A 553 -10.28 -19.81 17.58
N ILE A 554 -10.53 -19.98 16.29
CA ILE A 554 -11.89 -19.98 15.72
C ILE A 554 -12.74 -21.18 16.21
N ARG A 555 -12.10 -22.27 16.66
CA ARG A 555 -12.83 -23.39 17.28
C ARG A 555 -13.47 -23.02 18.62
N ARG A 556 -12.84 -22.09 19.35
CA ARG A 556 -13.16 -21.77 20.75
C ARG A 556 -14.11 -20.58 20.89
N ARG A 557 -14.39 -19.89 19.82
CA ARG A 557 -15.35 -18.78 19.83
C ARG A 557 -16.61 -19.10 19.05
N ASP A 558 -17.70 -18.49 19.42
CA ASP A 558 -18.90 -18.51 18.62
C ASP A 558 -18.72 -17.61 17.39
N VAL A 559 -19.20 -18.10 16.24
CA VAL A 559 -19.24 -17.39 14.98
C VAL A 559 -20.68 -16.90 14.84
N GLY A 560 -20.89 -15.59 14.93
CA GLY A 560 -22.20 -14.96 14.86
C GLY A 560 -22.08 -13.47 15.18
#